data_fd65e0be1f63e7c66e7cb9ef24336449
#
_entry.id   fd65e0be1f63e7c66e7cb9ef24336449
#
_cell.length_a   1.000
_cell.length_b   1.000
_cell.length_c   1.000
_cell.angle_alpha   90.00
_cell.angle_beta   90.00
_cell.angle_gamma   90.00
#
_symmetry.space_group_name_H-M   'P 1'
#
loop_
_entity.id
_entity.type
_entity.pdbx_description
1 polymer ?
#
loop_
_entity_poly.entity_id
_entity_poly.type
_entity_poly.pdbx_seq_one_letter_code
_entity_poly.pdbx_strand_id
1 'polypeptide(L)'
;MKRTTEFAPEADKLLKFQPEHYERVLKIRNTLFPDHAMSLKELRFEDESWDHDRYTFERYVALDIAGDVVGFIEYGHSPSIFHPRKFWMEINVDPERQRRGIGTLLYDFLMGRLEELKAVEVRSWAQESMGESVRFLQHRSFVEQQRTWESVLDLSWFEPSQYRGQLRSMEGVEIVTRAQEIEVRSELNSMLHELAATLMKDVPLPGKYTPVSLELFRQWTLESPGALSEGYFLATKGGEYVGQCVLQRQLGMEGSLEHGLTGVRREFRRHGLAMALKVRALEWAKEAGYRTVRTWNDSANRGMLAINERLGFVREPAWISFVKKLRVKDER
;
A
#
# COMPACT_ATOMS: atom_id res chain seq x y z
N MET A 1 -24.03 10.64 38.42
CA MET A 1 -23.25 11.67 37.74
C MET A 1 -21.77 11.34 37.86
N LYS A 2 -21.18 10.65 36.87
CA LYS A 2 -19.71 10.47 36.79
C LYS A 2 -19.21 11.68 36.00
N ARG A 3 -18.48 12.58 36.65
CA ARG A 3 -17.69 13.61 35.97
C ARG A 3 -16.60 12.89 35.19
N THR A 4 -16.74 12.83 33.88
CA THR A 4 -15.61 12.61 32.99
C THR A 4 -14.69 13.82 33.13
N THR A 5 -13.59 13.68 33.81
CA THR A 5 -12.47 14.61 33.73
C THR A 5 -12.00 14.56 32.30
N GLU A 6 -12.42 15.53 31.49
CA GLU A 6 -11.77 15.82 30.20
C GLU A 6 -10.36 16.26 30.51
N PHE A 7 -9.41 15.32 30.37
CA PHE A 7 -8.00 15.70 30.35
C PHE A 7 -7.78 16.53 29.07
N ALA A 8 -7.29 17.75 29.23
CA ALA A 8 -6.79 18.52 28.09
C ALA A 8 -5.75 17.67 27.33
N PRO A 9 -5.78 17.66 25.99
CA PRO A 9 -4.80 16.88 25.23
C PRO A 9 -3.39 17.36 25.54
N GLU A 10 -2.43 16.44 25.67
CA GLU A 10 -1.01 16.78 25.84
C GLU A 10 -0.35 17.32 24.55
N ALA A 11 -1.13 17.67 23.55
CA ALA A 11 -0.66 18.40 22.39
C ALA A 11 -1.14 19.85 22.50
N ASP A 12 -0.18 20.77 22.44
CA ASP A 12 -0.42 22.21 22.61
C ASP A 12 -0.72 22.89 21.26
N LYS A 13 -0.23 22.35 20.14
CA LYS A 13 -0.32 22.95 18.83
C LYS A 13 -0.40 21.97 17.67
N LEU A 14 -1.23 22.28 16.70
CA LEU A 14 -1.26 21.59 15.40
C LEU A 14 -0.62 22.49 14.33
N LEU A 15 0.34 21.96 13.59
CA LEU A 15 1.01 22.64 12.49
C LEU A 15 0.95 21.82 11.22
N LYS A 16 0.95 22.52 10.09
CA LYS A 16 1.19 21.87 8.79
C LYS A 16 2.60 21.30 8.79
N PHE A 17 2.76 20.08 8.30
CA PHE A 17 4.06 19.41 8.19
C PHE A 17 5.07 20.27 7.44
N GLN A 18 6.32 20.25 7.92
CA GLN A 18 7.46 20.93 7.33
C GLN A 18 8.65 19.96 7.25
N PRO A 19 9.67 20.24 6.41
CA PRO A 19 10.82 19.36 6.25
C PRO A 19 11.56 18.97 7.53
N GLU A 20 11.60 19.83 8.54
CA GLU A 20 12.22 19.54 9.85
C GLU A 20 11.50 18.44 10.63
N HIS A 21 10.25 18.09 10.26
CA HIS A 21 9.47 17.08 10.96
C HIS A 21 9.73 15.65 10.43
N TYR A 22 10.42 15.49 9.29
CA TYR A 22 10.59 14.18 8.63
C TYR A 22 11.13 13.09 9.56
N GLU A 23 12.23 13.36 10.25
CA GLU A 23 12.91 12.38 11.10
C GLU A 23 12.00 11.88 12.23
N ARG A 24 11.24 12.80 12.84
CA ARG A 24 10.38 12.47 13.95
C ARG A 24 9.10 11.74 13.48
N VAL A 25 8.50 12.16 12.39
CA VAL A 25 7.35 11.50 11.75
C VAL A 25 7.74 10.07 11.36
N LEU A 26 8.90 9.91 10.70
CA LEU A 26 9.41 8.59 10.33
C LEU A 26 9.65 7.70 11.54
N LYS A 27 10.25 8.24 12.62
CA LYS A 27 10.47 7.51 13.86
C LYS A 27 9.16 7.01 14.47
N ILE A 28 8.14 7.87 14.56
CA ILE A 28 6.81 7.49 15.09
C ILE A 28 6.21 6.38 14.22
N ARG A 29 6.19 6.55 12.89
CA ARG A 29 5.68 5.56 11.96
C ARG A 29 6.38 4.21 12.11
N ASN A 30 7.69 4.18 12.07
CA ASN A 30 8.47 2.94 12.15
C ASN A 30 8.37 2.26 13.52
N THR A 31 8.12 3.02 14.59
CA THR A 31 7.85 2.45 15.93
C THR A 31 6.46 1.79 15.99
N LEU A 32 5.47 2.37 15.31
CA LEU A 32 4.10 1.80 15.23
C LEU A 32 4.03 0.59 14.30
N PHE A 33 4.81 0.60 13.23
CA PHE A 33 4.80 -0.41 12.17
C PHE A 33 6.21 -0.95 11.89
N PRO A 34 6.85 -1.65 12.86
CA PRO A 34 8.23 -2.11 12.70
C PRO A 34 8.40 -3.11 11.54
N ASP A 35 7.37 -3.89 11.22
CA ASP A 35 7.36 -4.83 10.10
C ASP A 35 7.12 -4.17 8.73
N HIS A 36 6.88 -2.85 8.73
CA HIS A 36 6.68 -2.00 7.55
C HIS A 36 7.52 -0.73 7.64
N ALA A 37 8.70 -0.85 8.24
CA ALA A 37 9.59 0.29 8.40
C ALA A 37 9.97 0.88 7.03
N MET A 38 9.95 2.19 6.95
CA MET A 38 10.36 2.97 5.79
C MET A 38 11.72 3.61 6.02
N SER A 39 12.45 3.85 4.95
CA SER A 39 13.59 4.75 4.95
C SER A 39 13.15 6.21 4.76
N LEU A 40 13.99 7.15 5.18
CA LEU A 40 13.75 8.57 4.92
C LEU A 40 13.67 8.88 3.41
N LYS A 41 14.42 8.14 2.60
CA LYS A 41 14.41 8.28 1.15
C LYS A 41 13.06 7.89 0.56
N GLU A 42 12.42 6.83 1.06
CA GLU A 42 11.08 6.40 0.62
C GLU A 42 10.04 7.44 1.02
N LEU A 43 10.03 7.89 2.28
CA LEU A 43 9.05 8.86 2.76
C LEU A 43 9.13 10.20 1.98
N ARG A 44 10.35 10.69 1.70
CA ARG A 44 10.53 11.88 0.89
C ARG A 44 10.09 11.67 -0.55
N PHE A 45 10.41 10.51 -1.13
CA PHE A 45 9.99 10.19 -2.48
C PHE A 45 8.47 10.14 -2.62
N GLU A 46 7.76 9.57 -1.65
CA GLU A 46 6.29 9.56 -1.64
C GLU A 46 5.73 10.98 -1.67
N ASP A 47 6.28 11.88 -0.86
CA ASP A 47 5.84 13.28 -0.80
C ASP A 47 6.18 14.06 -2.09
N GLU A 48 7.39 13.89 -2.62
CA GLU A 48 7.89 14.61 -3.81
C GLU A 48 7.24 14.12 -5.11
N SER A 49 6.87 12.83 -5.19
CA SER A 49 6.24 12.23 -6.36
C SER A 49 4.72 12.38 -6.40
N TRP A 50 4.13 13.01 -5.38
CA TRP A 50 2.69 13.19 -5.32
C TRP A 50 2.22 14.25 -6.34
N ASP A 51 1.22 13.92 -7.15
CA ASP A 51 0.59 14.83 -8.12
C ASP A 51 -0.40 15.78 -7.38
N HIS A 52 0.15 16.85 -6.79
CA HIS A 52 -0.61 17.86 -6.03
C HIS A 52 -1.57 18.69 -6.90
N ASP A 53 -1.37 18.74 -8.22
CA ASP A 53 -2.29 19.44 -9.13
C ASP A 53 -3.61 18.70 -9.28
N ARG A 54 -3.56 17.38 -9.15
CA ARG A 54 -4.72 16.52 -9.34
C ARG A 54 -5.29 15.94 -8.07
N TYR A 55 -4.46 15.66 -7.08
CA TYR A 55 -4.85 14.93 -5.89
C TYR A 55 -4.46 15.69 -4.62
N THR A 56 -5.38 15.81 -3.70
CA THR A 56 -5.09 16.32 -2.35
C THR A 56 -4.23 15.31 -1.60
N PHE A 57 -3.18 15.78 -0.97
CA PHE A 57 -2.45 15.12 0.10
C PHE A 57 -1.97 16.18 1.08
N GLU A 58 -2.30 16.02 2.35
CA GLU A 58 -1.83 16.92 3.41
C GLU A 58 -1.41 16.12 4.64
N ARG A 59 -0.37 16.60 5.31
CA ARG A 59 0.14 16.09 6.58
C ARG A 59 0.20 17.22 7.60
N TYR A 60 -0.27 16.95 8.83
CA TYR A 60 -0.18 17.86 9.97
C TYR A 60 0.44 17.14 11.14
N VAL A 61 1.20 17.85 11.96
CA VAL A 61 1.85 17.34 13.16
C VAL A 61 1.25 17.96 14.41
N ALA A 62 1.16 17.16 15.48
CA ALA A 62 0.82 17.61 16.82
C ALA A 62 2.11 17.77 17.62
N LEU A 63 2.31 18.96 18.19
CA LEU A 63 3.46 19.29 19.03
C LEU A 63 3.04 19.33 20.50
N ASP A 64 3.89 18.86 21.38
CA ASP A 64 3.75 19.09 22.82
C ASP A 64 4.29 20.48 23.23
N ILE A 65 4.21 20.79 24.52
CA ILE A 65 4.65 22.08 25.08
C ILE A 65 6.17 22.35 24.88
N ALA A 66 6.96 21.28 24.73
CA ALA A 66 8.39 21.39 24.43
C ALA A 66 8.68 21.64 22.94
N GLY A 67 7.65 21.53 22.09
CA GLY A 67 7.77 21.65 20.63
C GLY A 67 8.12 20.33 19.94
N ASP A 68 8.10 19.22 20.65
CA ASP A 68 8.35 17.90 20.08
C ASP A 68 7.12 17.34 19.36
N VAL A 69 7.31 16.74 18.18
CA VAL A 69 6.23 16.05 17.47
C VAL A 69 5.83 14.79 18.25
N VAL A 70 4.58 14.73 18.71
CA VAL A 70 4.00 13.63 19.49
C VAL A 70 2.98 12.81 18.73
N GLY A 71 2.62 13.23 17.53
CA GLY A 71 1.75 12.54 16.62
C GLY A 71 1.55 13.32 15.33
N PHE A 72 0.98 12.67 14.33
CA PHE A 72 0.65 13.31 13.05
C PHE A 72 -0.58 12.69 12.42
N ILE A 73 -1.17 13.42 11.50
CA ILE A 73 -2.27 12.97 10.67
C ILE A 73 -1.96 13.24 9.20
N GLU A 74 -2.30 12.29 8.38
CA GLU A 74 -2.26 12.37 6.93
C GLU A 74 -3.65 12.13 6.37
N TYR A 75 -3.99 12.82 5.30
CA TYR A 75 -5.19 12.55 4.53
C TYR A 75 -5.04 12.97 3.08
N GLY A 76 -5.75 12.30 2.21
CA GLY A 76 -5.64 12.60 0.79
C GLY A 76 -6.60 11.79 -0.08
N HIS A 77 -6.47 11.95 -1.37
CA HIS A 77 -7.15 11.14 -2.36
C HIS A 77 -6.42 9.83 -2.59
N SER A 78 -7.14 8.80 -3.04
CA SER A 78 -6.55 7.56 -3.56
C SER A 78 -6.57 7.60 -5.08
N PRO A 79 -5.44 7.83 -5.78
CA PRO A 79 -5.41 8.00 -7.23
C PRO A 79 -6.03 6.86 -8.01
N SER A 80 -5.79 5.61 -7.59
CA SER A 80 -6.33 4.40 -8.26
C SER A 80 -7.83 4.16 -8.06
N ILE A 81 -8.47 4.87 -7.12
CA ILE A 81 -9.91 4.85 -6.87
C ILE A 81 -10.43 6.28 -6.66
N PHE A 82 -9.95 7.20 -7.46
CA PHE A 82 -10.18 8.63 -7.31
C PHE A 82 -11.66 9.03 -7.33
N HIS A 83 -12.00 9.88 -6.38
CA HIS A 83 -13.25 10.62 -6.33
C HIS A 83 -13.01 11.93 -5.57
N PRO A 84 -13.40 13.12 -6.11
CA PRO A 84 -13.00 14.43 -5.57
C PRO A 84 -13.49 14.73 -4.14
N ARG A 85 -14.44 13.96 -3.63
CA ARG A 85 -15.02 14.13 -2.30
C ARG A 85 -14.86 12.90 -1.40
N LYS A 86 -13.98 11.96 -1.75
CA LYS A 86 -13.66 10.78 -0.94
C LYS A 86 -12.19 10.80 -0.61
N PHE A 87 -11.90 10.69 0.67
CA PHE A 87 -10.56 10.79 1.20
C PHE A 87 -10.20 9.54 1.98
N TRP A 88 -8.93 9.29 2.11
CA TRP A 88 -8.37 8.41 3.13
C TRP A 88 -7.75 9.25 4.24
N MET A 89 -7.56 8.65 5.41
CA MET A 89 -6.85 9.24 6.53
C MET A 89 -6.01 8.21 7.26
N GLU A 90 -4.92 8.67 7.87
CA GLU A 90 -4.10 7.91 8.80
C GLU A 90 -3.70 8.81 9.99
N ILE A 91 -3.92 8.33 11.22
CA ILE A 91 -3.54 9.03 12.44
C ILE A 91 -2.50 8.18 13.17
N ASN A 92 -1.34 8.76 13.41
CA ASN A 92 -0.22 8.15 14.09
C ASN A 92 0.14 8.95 15.35
N VAL A 93 0.10 8.31 16.50
CA VAL A 93 0.49 8.91 17.78
C VAL A 93 1.64 8.11 18.38
N ASP A 94 2.69 8.82 18.79
CA ASP A 94 3.83 8.21 19.48
C ASP A 94 3.33 7.24 20.56
N PRO A 95 3.76 5.97 20.58
CA PRO A 95 3.31 4.97 21.56
C PRO A 95 3.42 5.45 23.02
N GLU A 96 4.47 6.22 23.35
CA GLU A 96 4.68 6.75 24.71
C GLU A 96 3.71 7.89 25.06
N ARG A 97 3.04 8.46 24.06
CA ARG A 97 2.10 9.59 24.21
C ARG A 97 0.65 9.22 23.89
N GLN A 98 0.37 7.94 23.61
CA GLN A 98 -1.01 7.48 23.40
C GLN A 98 -1.87 7.62 24.66
N ARG A 99 -3.22 7.58 24.49
CA ARG A 99 -4.23 7.68 25.56
C ARG A 99 -4.25 9.04 26.30
N ARG A 100 -3.67 10.07 25.71
CA ARG A 100 -3.59 11.45 26.26
C ARG A 100 -4.36 12.48 25.40
N GLY A 101 -5.38 12.03 24.65
CA GLY A 101 -6.24 12.89 23.85
C GLY A 101 -5.70 13.28 22.47
N ILE A 102 -4.42 13.03 22.16
CA ILE A 102 -3.76 13.48 20.91
C ILE A 102 -4.46 12.93 19.67
N GLY A 103 -4.77 11.62 19.65
CA GLY A 103 -5.49 11.01 18.53
C GLY A 103 -6.89 11.61 18.31
N THR A 104 -7.58 12.02 19.38
CA THR A 104 -8.87 12.71 19.28
C THR A 104 -8.70 14.11 18.72
N LEU A 105 -7.72 14.86 19.19
CA LEU A 105 -7.39 16.20 18.67
C LEU A 105 -7.10 16.17 17.15
N LEU A 106 -6.25 15.25 16.70
CA LEU A 106 -5.93 15.07 15.28
C LEU A 106 -7.17 14.69 14.45
N TYR A 107 -7.99 13.80 15.00
CA TYR A 107 -9.23 13.38 14.34
C TYR A 107 -10.23 14.54 14.20
N ASP A 108 -10.46 15.30 15.26
CA ASP A 108 -11.43 16.40 15.27
C ASP A 108 -10.98 17.52 14.34
N PHE A 109 -9.68 17.82 14.31
CA PHE A 109 -9.09 18.72 13.33
C PHE A 109 -9.38 18.26 11.89
N LEU A 110 -9.11 16.96 11.59
CA LEU A 110 -9.39 16.44 10.25
C LEU A 110 -10.86 16.52 9.89
N MET A 111 -11.77 16.21 10.84
CA MET A 111 -13.21 16.28 10.55
C MET A 111 -13.64 17.68 10.14
N GLY A 112 -13.06 18.74 10.74
CA GLY A 112 -13.25 20.12 10.30
C GLY A 112 -12.74 20.37 8.87
N ARG A 113 -11.52 19.87 8.55
CA ARG A 113 -10.97 19.98 7.19
C ARG A 113 -11.82 19.25 6.15
N LEU A 114 -12.31 18.05 6.47
CA LEU A 114 -13.18 17.28 5.57
C LEU A 114 -14.57 17.94 5.37
N GLU A 115 -15.09 18.66 6.37
CA GLU A 115 -16.31 19.46 6.22
C GLU A 115 -16.09 20.62 5.23
N GLU A 116 -14.97 21.37 5.35
CA GLU A 116 -14.58 22.42 4.42
C GLU A 116 -14.42 21.90 2.97
N LEU A 117 -13.86 20.69 2.81
CA LEU A 117 -13.70 20.02 1.52
C LEU A 117 -15.01 19.40 1.00
N LYS A 118 -16.12 19.54 1.72
CA LYS A 118 -17.42 18.92 1.40
C LYS A 118 -17.29 17.40 1.15
N ALA A 119 -16.44 16.75 1.92
CA ALA A 119 -16.20 15.32 1.80
C ALA A 119 -17.47 14.51 2.07
N VAL A 120 -17.70 13.44 1.33
CA VAL A 120 -18.84 12.52 1.49
C VAL A 120 -18.47 11.21 2.15
N GLU A 121 -17.17 10.90 2.15
CA GLU A 121 -16.65 9.64 2.67
C GLU A 121 -15.20 9.83 3.10
N VAL A 122 -14.84 9.22 4.23
CA VAL A 122 -13.45 9.05 4.64
C VAL A 122 -13.19 7.58 4.96
N ARG A 123 -12.02 7.09 4.57
CA ARG A 123 -11.53 5.74 4.84
C ARG A 123 -10.31 5.78 5.73
N SER A 124 -10.14 4.73 6.50
CA SER A 124 -8.93 4.46 7.26
C SER A 124 -8.70 2.96 7.32
N TRP A 125 -7.58 2.53 7.83
CA TRP A 125 -7.28 1.13 8.03
C TRP A 125 -6.59 0.89 9.36
N ALA A 126 -6.74 -0.32 9.88
CA ALA A 126 -6.02 -0.79 11.04
C ALA A 126 -5.80 -2.30 10.90
N GLN A 127 -4.68 -2.79 11.40
CA GLN A 127 -4.47 -4.22 11.50
C GLN A 127 -5.37 -4.79 12.62
N GLU A 128 -5.97 -5.95 12.42
CA GLU A 128 -6.91 -6.54 13.39
C GLU A 128 -6.28 -6.81 14.76
N SER A 129 -4.95 -7.02 14.82
CA SER A 129 -4.18 -7.13 16.05
C SER A 129 -4.08 -5.81 16.83
N MET A 130 -4.29 -4.66 16.18
CA MET A 130 -4.23 -3.32 16.76
C MET A 130 -5.58 -2.94 17.41
N GLY A 131 -5.99 -3.66 18.45
CA GLY A 131 -7.31 -3.52 19.05
C GLY A 131 -7.69 -2.10 19.49
N GLU A 132 -6.72 -1.27 19.91
CA GLU A 132 -6.97 0.14 20.28
C GLU A 132 -7.34 0.98 19.04
N SER A 133 -6.62 0.79 17.93
CA SER A 133 -6.90 1.48 16.65
C SER A 133 -8.25 1.06 16.08
N VAL A 134 -8.57 -0.23 16.12
CA VAL A 134 -9.88 -0.75 15.71
C VAL A 134 -10.99 -0.12 16.53
N ARG A 135 -10.87 -0.12 17.88
CA ARG A 135 -11.87 0.52 18.77
C ARG A 135 -11.98 2.03 18.54
N PHE A 136 -10.85 2.72 18.29
CA PHE A 136 -10.83 4.14 18.02
C PHE A 136 -11.68 4.50 16.80
N LEU A 137 -11.56 3.72 15.71
CA LEU A 137 -12.35 3.89 14.49
C LEU A 137 -13.82 3.53 14.72
N GLN A 138 -14.12 2.40 15.35
CA GLN A 138 -15.48 1.93 15.60
C GLN A 138 -16.28 2.92 16.48
N HIS A 139 -15.68 3.45 17.55
CA HIS A 139 -16.33 4.47 18.39
C HIS A 139 -16.61 5.78 17.67
N ARG A 140 -15.95 6.01 16.52
CA ARG A 140 -16.19 7.16 15.63
C ARG A 140 -17.09 6.84 14.46
N SER A 141 -17.84 5.73 14.55
CA SER A 141 -18.81 5.28 13.55
C SER A 141 -18.20 4.93 12.19
N PHE A 142 -16.95 4.50 12.18
CA PHE A 142 -16.41 3.80 11.03
C PHE A 142 -16.92 2.36 11.05
N VAL A 143 -17.26 1.86 9.87
CA VAL A 143 -17.70 0.48 9.66
C VAL A 143 -16.69 -0.27 8.80
N GLU A 144 -16.48 -1.54 9.10
CA GLU A 144 -15.63 -2.40 8.29
C GLU A 144 -16.18 -2.51 6.87
N GLN A 145 -15.34 -2.35 5.88
CA GLN A 145 -15.68 -2.45 4.46
C GLN A 145 -15.01 -3.65 3.78
N GLN A 146 -13.75 -3.92 4.10
CA GLN A 146 -12.93 -4.88 3.37
C GLN A 146 -11.80 -5.38 4.27
N ARG A 147 -11.35 -6.63 4.06
CA ARG A 147 -10.15 -7.19 4.70
C ARG A 147 -9.11 -7.57 3.65
N THR A 148 -7.88 -7.18 3.92
CA THR A 148 -6.72 -7.55 3.12
C THR A 148 -5.78 -8.38 3.95
N TRP A 149 -5.50 -9.60 3.50
CA TRP A 149 -4.51 -10.46 4.12
C TRP A 149 -3.13 -10.04 3.67
N GLU A 150 -2.29 -9.71 4.60
CA GLU A 150 -0.86 -9.72 4.42
C GLU A 150 -0.36 -11.15 4.55
N SER A 151 0.63 -11.51 3.75
CA SER A 151 1.27 -12.82 3.83
C SER A 151 2.77 -12.68 3.58
N VAL A 152 3.55 -13.45 4.33
CA VAL A 152 5.02 -13.40 4.29
C VAL A 152 5.57 -14.77 3.93
N LEU A 153 6.55 -14.78 3.05
CA LEU A 153 7.35 -15.97 2.72
C LEU A 153 8.78 -15.75 3.17
N ASP A 154 9.28 -16.65 4.01
CA ASP A 154 10.71 -16.79 4.27
C ASP A 154 11.33 -17.61 3.14
N LEU A 155 12.23 -16.99 2.36
CA LEU A 155 12.85 -17.62 1.19
C LEU A 155 13.81 -18.76 1.55
N SER A 156 14.22 -18.90 2.81
CA SER A 156 15.00 -20.06 3.25
C SER A 156 14.22 -21.37 3.10
N TRP A 157 12.90 -21.32 3.25
CA TRP A 157 11.98 -22.47 3.11
C TRP A 157 11.45 -22.66 1.69
N PHE A 158 11.71 -21.72 0.78
CA PHE A 158 11.23 -21.82 -0.59
C PHE A 158 12.16 -22.69 -1.44
N GLU A 159 11.62 -23.80 -1.98
CA GLU A 159 12.35 -24.73 -2.83
C GLU A 159 11.78 -24.74 -4.26
N PRO A 160 12.41 -24.01 -5.22
CA PRO A 160 11.91 -23.88 -6.59
C PRO A 160 11.70 -25.20 -7.31
N SER A 161 12.55 -26.20 -7.01
CA SER A 161 12.50 -27.54 -7.62
C SER A 161 11.16 -28.25 -7.43
N GLN A 162 10.45 -27.99 -6.31
CA GLN A 162 9.14 -28.57 -6.01
C GLN A 162 8.04 -28.12 -6.99
N TYR A 163 8.26 -27.00 -7.66
CA TYR A 163 7.27 -26.37 -8.55
C TYR A 163 7.53 -26.64 -10.03
N ARG A 164 8.74 -27.09 -10.42
CA ARG A 164 9.14 -27.29 -11.84
C ARG A 164 8.18 -28.20 -12.61
N GLY A 165 7.71 -29.28 -12.02
CA GLY A 165 6.73 -30.19 -12.62
C GLY A 165 5.29 -29.62 -12.74
N GLN A 166 5.03 -28.52 -12.04
CA GLN A 166 3.73 -27.84 -12.03
C GLN A 166 3.70 -26.62 -12.95
N LEU A 167 4.87 -26.16 -13.39
CA LEU A 167 5.03 -25.07 -14.33
C LEU A 167 4.69 -25.61 -15.73
N ARG A 168 3.39 -25.64 -16.05
CA ARG A 168 2.98 -25.91 -17.43
C ARG A 168 3.47 -24.77 -18.30
N SER A 169 4.40 -25.06 -19.19
CA SER A 169 4.76 -24.12 -20.25
C SER A 169 3.55 -23.98 -21.17
N MET A 170 3.01 -22.78 -21.26
CA MET A 170 2.04 -22.46 -22.29
C MET A 170 2.82 -22.29 -23.59
N GLU A 171 2.45 -23.02 -24.63
CA GLU A 171 3.13 -22.95 -25.91
C GLU A 171 3.22 -21.51 -26.44
N GLY A 172 4.44 -21.08 -26.79
CA GLY A 172 4.73 -19.74 -27.26
C GLY A 172 4.69 -18.64 -26.20
N VAL A 173 4.65 -19.00 -24.90
CA VAL A 173 4.81 -18.02 -23.80
C VAL A 173 6.22 -18.10 -23.25
N GLU A 174 6.86 -16.96 -23.16
CA GLU A 174 8.18 -16.77 -22.53
C GLU A 174 8.04 -15.89 -21.29
N ILE A 175 8.91 -16.08 -20.29
CA ILE A 175 9.02 -15.20 -19.12
C ILE A 175 10.34 -14.48 -19.21
N VAL A 176 10.28 -13.16 -19.31
CA VAL A 176 11.41 -12.24 -19.39
C VAL A 176 11.37 -11.25 -18.24
N THR A 177 12.45 -10.53 -17.97
CA THR A 177 12.47 -9.43 -17.02
C THR A 177 12.34 -8.07 -17.72
N ARG A 178 11.88 -7.05 -17.00
CA ARG A 178 11.91 -5.68 -17.49
C ARG A 178 13.35 -5.25 -17.87
N ALA A 179 14.36 -5.69 -17.13
CA ALA A 179 15.75 -5.40 -17.43
C ALA A 179 16.16 -5.88 -18.84
N GLN A 180 15.68 -7.05 -19.25
CA GLN A 180 15.94 -7.57 -20.61
C GLN A 180 15.19 -6.81 -21.70
N GLU A 181 14.01 -6.26 -21.38
CA GLU A 181 13.15 -5.56 -22.34
C GLU A 181 13.48 -4.07 -22.53
N ILE A 182 14.13 -3.43 -21.54
CA ILE A 182 14.45 -1.99 -21.58
C ILE A 182 15.28 -1.61 -22.83
N GLU A 183 16.25 -2.46 -23.21
CA GLU A 183 17.14 -2.19 -24.34
C GLU A 183 16.50 -2.53 -25.69
N VAL A 184 15.43 -3.33 -25.69
CA VAL A 184 14.80 -3.89 -26.88
C VAL A 184 13.58 -3.08 -27.33
N ARG A 185 12.86 -2.45 -26.38
CA ARG A 185 11.56 -1.80 -26.65
C ARG A 185 11.52 -0.34 -26.20
N SER A 186 11.50 0.56 -27.14
CA SER A 186 11.40 2.01 -26.88
C SER A 186 10.10 2.42 -26.17
N GLU A 187 9.00 1.69 -26.39
CA GLU A 187 7.67 1.99 -25.83
C GLU A 187 7.34 1.15 -24.59
N LEU A 188 8.34 0.51 -23.98
CA LEU A 188 8.15 -0.43 -22.87
C LEU A 188 7.28 0.16 -21.75
N ASN A 189 7.55 1.37 -21.30
CA ASN A 189 6.81 1.98 -20.18
C ASN A 189 5.32 2.13 -20.47
N SER A 190 4.96 2.50 -21.71
CA SER A 190 3.56 2.60 -22.14
C SER A 190 2.88 1.22 -22.18
N MET A 191 3.59 0.21 -22.69
CA MET A 191 3.08 -1.18 -22.74
C MET A 191 2.86 -1.76 -21.34
N LEU A 192 3.78 -1.50 -20.39
CA LEU A 192 3.65 -1.94 -19.01
C LEU A 192 2.52 -1.21 -18.28
N HIS A 193 2.33 0.08 -18.52
CA HIS A 193 1.22 0.86 -17.99
C HIS A 193 -0.13 0.30 -18.48
N GLU A 194 -0.26 0.01 -19.77
CA GLU A 194 -1.47 -0.58 -20.34
C GLU A 194 -1.77 -1.96 -19.75
N LEU A 195 -0.74 -2.83 -19.63
CA LEU A 195 -0.87 -4.13 -18.98
C LEU A 195 -1.34 -3.97 -17.55
N ALA A 196 -0.66 -3.15 -16.74
CA ALA A 196 -1.02 -2.91 -15.34
C ALA A 196 -2.44 -2.37 -15.20
N ALA A 197 -2.83 -1.37 -16.01
CA ALA A 197 -4.19 -0.82 -16.03
C ALA A 197 -5.24 -1.88 -16.40
N THR A 198 -4.91 -2.80 -17.30
CA THR A 198 -5.79 -3.91 -17.67
C THR A 198 -5.97 -4.92 -16.52
N LEU A 199 -4.87 -5.28 -15.87
CA LEU A 199 -4.89 -6.23 -14.76
C LEU A 199 -5.57 -5.67 -13.51
N MET A 200 -5.39 -4.37 -13.23
CA MET A 200 -6.00 -3.68 -12.09
C MET A 200 -7.53 -3.65 -12.14
N LYS A 201 -8.15 -3.78 -13.31
CA LYS A 201 -9.63 -3.86 -13.44
C LYS A 201 -10.21 -5.09 -12.73
N ASP A 202 -9.40 -6.11 -12.49
CA ASP A 202 -9.82 -7.37 -11.86
C ASP A 202 -9.35 -7.50 -10.40
N VAL A 203 -8.64 -6.50 -9.89
CA VAL A 203 -8.23 -6.43 -8.48
C VAL A 203 -9.42 -5.95 -7.65
N PRO A 204 -9.82 -6.68 -6.58
CA PRO A 204 -10.83 -6.20 -5.66
C PRO A 204 -10.34 -4.93 -4.96
N LEU A 205 -10.99 -3.81 -5.24
CA LEU A 205 -10.68 -2.50 -4.63
C LEU A 205 -11.90 -1.99 -3.85
N PRO A 206 -11.70 -1.19 -2.79
CA PRO A 206 -12.80 -0.62 -2.01
C PRO A 206 -13.56 0.50 -2.75
N GLY A 207 -13.35 0.67 -4.03
CA GLY A 207 -13.97 1.67 -4.89
C GLY A 207 -13.82 1.33 -6.37
N LYS A 208 -14.40 2.19 -7.24
CA LYS A 208 -14.25 2.02 -8.69
C LYS A 208 -12.83 2.34 -9.10
N TYR A 209 -12.18 1.40 -9.80
CA TYR A 209 -10.84 1.61 -10.33
C TYR A 209 -10.79 2.82 -11.30
N THR A 210 -9.80 3.67 -11.10
CA THR A 210 -9.46 4.80 -11.96
C THR A 210 -8.00 4.62 -12.39
N PRO A 211 -7.70 4.47 -13.69
CA PRO A 211 -6.31 4.37 -14.14
C PRO A 211 -5.52 5.63 -13.77
N VAL A 212 -4.34 5.44 -13.22
CA VAL A 212 -3.38 6.54 -13.01
C VAL A 212 -2.75 6.95 -14.34
N SER A 213 -2.15 8.15 -14.41
CA SER A 213 -1.41 8.58 -15.61
C SER A 213 -0.17 7.70 -15.85
N LEU A 214 0.33 7.67 -17.08
CA LEU A 214 1.60 7.01 -17.41
C LEU A 214 2.75 7.59 -16.58
N GLU A 215 2.75 8.91 -16.36
CA GLU A 215 3.77 9.58 -15.56
C GLU A 215 3.77 9.10 -14.12
N LEU A 216 2.60 9.05 -13.48
CA LEU A 216 2.47 8.59 -12.10
C LEU A 216 2.80 7.09 -11.98
N PHE A 217 2.39 6.27 -12.95
CA PHE A 217 2.79 4.86 -13.02
C PHE A 217 4.30 4.70 -13.13
N ARG A 218 4.95 5.49 -14.00
CA ARG A 218 6.40 5.48 -14.18
C ARG A 218 7.11 5.81 -12.87
N GLN A 219 6.75 6.92 -12.24
CA GLN A 219 7.32 7.35 -10.98
C GLN A 219 7.15 6.29 -9.88
N TRP A 220 5.94 5.82 -9.62
CA TRP A 220 5.65 4.97 -8.47
C TRP A 220 6.04 3.50 -8.65
N THR A 221 6.04 3.01 -9.90
CA THR A 221 6.28 1.59 -10.16
C THR A 221 7.65 1.30 -10.76
N LEU A 222 8.11 2.16 -11.66
CA LEU A 222 9.31 1.88 -12.45
C LEU A 222 10.55 2.62 -11.95
N GLU A 223 10.38 3.75 -11.27
CA GLU A 223 11.45 4.66 -10.84
C GLU A 223 11.46 4.92 -9.32
N SER A 224 10.53 4.32 -8.57
CA SER A 224 10.54 4.42 -7.10
C SER A 224 11.89 3.93 -6.53
N PRO A 225 12.31 4.43 -5.36
CA PRO A 225 13.59 4.03 -4.75
C PRO A 225 13.75 2.52 -4.55
N GLY A 226 12.64 1.81 -4.41
CA GLY A 226 12.58 0.36 -4.27
C GLY A 226 12.45 -0.41 -5.59
N ALA A 227 12.28 0.26 -6.73
CA ALA A 227 12.06 -0.41 -8.02
C ALA A 227 13.24 -1.29 -8.44
N LEU A 228 12.92 -2.45 -9.00
CA LEU A 228 13.88 -3.46 -9.46
C LEU A 228 13.51 -3.90 -10.88
N SER A 229 14.33 -3.56 -11.87
CA SER A 229 14.11 -3.99 -13.25
C SER A 229 14.26 -5.51 -13.41
N GLU A 230 15.18 -6.11 -12.69
CA GLU A 230 15.41 -7.56 -12.65
C GLU A 230 14.33 -8.31 -11.86
N GLY A 231 13.68 -7.62 -10.91
CA GLY A 231 12.57 -8.12 -10.10
C GLY A 231 11.19 -7.95 -10.74
N TYR A 232 11.12 -7.37 -11.94
CA TYR A 232 9.88 -7.16 -12.69
C TYR A 232 9.78 -8.21 -13.81
N PHE A 233 9.02 -9.26 -13.58
CA PHE A 233 8.84 -10.37 -14.51
C PHE A 233 7.61 -10.16 -15.39
N LEU A 234 7.77 -10.49 -16.68
CA LEU A 234 6.78 -10.34 -17.73
C LEU A 234 6.58 -11.66 -18.45
N ALA A 235 5.33 -12.08 -18.62
CA ALA A 235 5.00 -13.15 -19.55
C ALA A 235 4.66 -12.52 -20.90
N THR A 236 5.31 -12.97 -21.96
CA THR A 236 5.13 -12.50 -23.33
C THR A 236 4.67 -13.62 -24.23
N LYS A 237 3.78 -13.33 -25.19
CA LYS A 237 3.32 -14.23 -26.24
C LYS A 237 3.12 -13.48 -27.53
N GLY A 238 3.80 -13.91 -28.61
CA GLY A 238 3.68 -13.25 -29.90
C GLY A 238 4.06 -11.77 -29.89
N GLY A 239 4.95 -11.36 -28.98
CA GLY A 239 5.39 -9.99 -28.82
C GLY A 239 4.51 -9.13 -27.91
N GLU A 240 3.40 -9.65 -27.38
CA GLU A 240 2.52 -8.96 -26.44
C GLU A 240 2.80 -9.38 -24.99
N TYR A 241 2.67 -8.45 -24.02
CA TYR A 241 2.70 -8.79 -22.60
C TYR A 241 1.34 -9.27 -22.13
N VAL A 242 1.31 -10.53 -21.66
CA VAL A 242 0.07 -11.23 -21.26
C VAL A 242 -0.04 -11.41 -19.73
N GLY A 243 1.03 -11.14 -19.00
CA GLY A 243 1.04 -11.21 -17.53
C GLY A 243 2.30 -10.56 -16.95
N GLN A 244 2.24 -10.27 -15.67
CA GLN A 244 3.35 -9.69 -14.91
C GLN A 244 3.37 -10.19 -13.47
N CYS A 245 4.56 -10.04 -12.85
CA CYS A 245 4.82 -10.24 -11.43
C CYS A 245 5.93 -9.25 -11.01
N VAL A 246 5.63 -8.37 -10.08
CA VAL A 246 6.54 -7.27 -9.70
C VAL A 246 7.05 -7.49 -8.28
N LEU A 247 8.36 -7.45 -8.09
CA LEU A 247 9.01 -7.36 -6.79
C LEU A 247 9.69 -5.99 -6.64
N GLN A 248 9.59 -5.41 -5.45
CA GLN A 248 10.22 -4.13 -5.09
C GLN A 248 10.95 -4.27 -3.76
N ARG A 249 12.03 -3.53 -3.56
CA ARG A 249 12.71 -3.46 -2.27
C ARG A 249 11.92 -2.63 -1.29
N GLN A 250 11.91 -3.07 -0.04
CA GLN A 250 11.53 -2.26 1.11
C GLN A 250 12.81 -1.69 1.73
N LEU A 251 13.15 -0.43 1.44
CA LEU A 251 14.46 0.12 1.85
C LEU A 251 14.61 0.27 3.36
N GLY A 252 13.50 0.40 4.08
CA GLY A 252 13.49 0.37 5.54
C GLY A 252 13.62 -1.03 6.14
N MET A 253 13.58 -2.09 5.31
CA MET A 253 13.56 -3.50 5.71
C MET A 253 14.62 -4.28 4.94
N GLU A 254 15.86 -4.28 5.44
CA GLU A 254 16.98 -4.93 4.77
C GLU A 254 16.72 -6.41 4.47
N GLY A 255 16.93 -6.81 3.22
CA GLY A 255 16.72 -8.18 2.74
C GLY A 255 15.26 -8.56 2.53
N SER A 256 14.32 -7.59 2.61
CA SER A 256 12.89 -7.81 2.36
C SER A 256 12.46 -7.24 1.01
N LEU A 257 11.59 -7.99 0.33
CA LEU A 257 10.91 -7.54 -0.87
C LEU A 257 9.42 -7.43 -0.63
N GLU A 258 8.80 -6.47 -1.26
CA GLU A 258 7.36 -6.38 -1.44
C GLU A 258 6.97 -6.94 -2.80
N HIS A 259 5.92 -7.75 -2.80
CA HIS A 259 5.35 -8.31 -4.00
C HIS A 259 4.18 -7.42 -4.44
N GLY A 260 4.42 -6.63 -5.46
CA GLY A 260 3.43 -5.75 -6.06
C GLY A 260 2.40 -6.49 -6.93
N LEU A 261 1.93 -5.84 -7.98
CA LEU A 261 0.88 -6.39 -8.85
C LEU A 261 1.35 -7.65 -9.59
N THR A 262 0.72 -8.77 -9.27
CA THR A 262 0.76 -10.00 -10.08
C THR A 262 -0.58 -10.21 -10.77
N GLY A 263 -0.54 -10.42 -12.06
CA GLY A 263 -1.74 -10.69 -12.82
C GLY A 263 -1.45 -11.29 -14.18
N VAL A 264 -2.50 -11.85 -14.78
CA VAL A 264 -2.51 -12.45 -16.12
C VAL A 264 -3.76 -11.96 -16.82
N ARG A 265 -3.67 -11.56 -18.09
CA ARG A 265 -4.82 -11.18 -18.93
C ARG A 265 -5.84 -12.31 -18.93
N ARG A 266 -7.13 -12.01 -18.97
CA ARG A 266 -8.24 -12.95 -18.75
C ARG A 266 -8.17 -14.17 -19.67
N GLU A 267 -7.83 -13.94 -20.93
CA GLU A 267 -7.72 -14.97 -21.99
C GLU A 267 -6.58 -15.97 -21.78
N PHE A 268 -5.60 -15.62 -20.93
CA PHE A 268 -4.44 -16.46 -20.60
C PHE A 268 -4.52 -17.09 -19.19
N ARG A 269 -5.64 -16.92 -18.49
CA ARG A 269 -5.81 -17.45 -17.12
C ARG A 269 -6.08 -18.96 -17.12
N ARG A 270 -5.92 -19.56 -15.92
CA ARG A 270 -6.14 -21.00 -15.65
C ARG A 270 -5.18 -21.96 -16.36
N HIS A 271 -4.09 -21.44 -16.93
CA HIS A 271 -3.01 -22.23 -17.52
C HIS A 271 -1.75 -22.29 -16.64
N GLY A 272 -1.83 -21.86 -15.38
CA GLY A 272 -0.71 -21.86 -14.43
C GLY A 272 0.26 -20.68 -14.57
N LEU A 273 0.02 -19.72 -15.47
CA LEU A 273 0.95 -18.65 -15.79
C LEU A 273 1.25 -17.72 -14.59
N ALA A 274 0.24 -17.39 -13.77
CA ALA A 274 0.48 -16.60 -12.55
C ALA A 274 1.40 -17.33 -11.55
N MET A 275 1.24 -18.65 -11.41
CA MET A 275 2.12 -19.48 -10.59
C MET A 275 3.54 -19.49 -11.17
N ALA A 276 3.70 -19.65 -12.49
CA ALA A 276 5.00 -19.67 -13.14
C ALA A 276 5.75 -18.34 -12.95
N LEU A 277 5.05 -17.20 -13.14
CA LEU A 277 5.61 -15.87 -12.89
C LEU A 277 6.09 -15.71 -11.45
N LYS A 278 5.27 -16.12 -10.46
CA LYS A 278 5.64 -16.02 -9.05
C LYS A 278 6.82 -16.92 -8.69
N VAL A 279 6.84 -18.17 -9.18
CA VAL A 279 7.96 -19.08 -8.93
C VAL A 279 9.27 -18.50 -9.48
N ARG A 280 9.28 -17.98 -10.71
CA ARG A 280 10.45 -17.34 -11.31
C ARG A 280 10.90 -16.11 -10.52
N ALA A 281 9.97 -15.29 -10.06
CA ALA A 281 10.27 -14.11 -9.26
C ALA A 281 10.85 -14.49 -7.88
N LEU A 282 10.31 -15.51 -7.20
CA LEU A 282 10.79 -15.98 -5.91
C LEU A 282 12.15 -16.72 -6.03
N GLU A 283 12.36 -17.48 -7.11
CA GLU A 283 13.64 -18.12 -7.43
C GLU A 283 14.74 -17.05 -7.57
N TRP A 284 14.49 -16.03 -8.39
CA TRP A 284 15.40 -14.90 -8.54
C TRP A 284 15.65 -14.17 -7.20
N ALA A 285 14.60 -13.91 -6.42
CA ALA A 285 14.73 -13.23 -5.13
C ALA A 285 15.64 -14.02 -4.16
N LYS A 286 15.49 -15.36 -4.12
CA LYS A 286 16.34 -16.26 -3.31
C LYS A 286 17.79 -16.23 -3.81
N GLU A 287 18.00 -16.34 -5.12
CA GLU A 287 19.34 -16.29 -5.75
C GLU A 287 20.03 -14.93 -5.55
N ALA A 288 19.28 -13.84 -5.56
CA ALA A 288 19.76 -12.49 -5.29
C ALA A 288 20.04 -12.21 -3.80
N GLY A 289 19.81 -13.19 -2.91
CA GLY A 289 20.15 -13.11 -1.49
C GLY A 289 19.10 -12.40 -0.61
N TYR A 290 17.89 -12.17 -1.12
CA TYR A 290 16.80 -11.69 -0.28
C TYR A 290 16.34 -12.76 0.69
N ARG A 291 15.78 -12.33 1.85
CA ARG A 291 15.36 -13.23 2.93
C ARG A 291 13.86 -13.45 2.96
N THR A 292 13.08 -12.39 2.74
CA THR A 292 11.62 -12.43 2.86
C THR A 292 10.94 -11.74 1.70
N VAL A 293 9.73 -12.21 1.38
CA VAL A 293 8.83 -11.56 0.43
C VAL A 293 7.47 -11.38 1.10
N ARG A 294 6.96 -10.15 1.11
CA ARG A 294 5.62 -9.80 1.59
C ARG A 294 4.65 -9.59 0.44
N THR A 295 3.39 -9.87 0.65
CA THR A 295 2.33 -9.65 -0.36
C THR A 295 1.00 -9.38 0.33
N TRP A 296 0.13 -8.62 -0.34
CA TRP A 296 -1.21 -8.29 0.15
C TRP A 296 -2.28 -8.75 -0.83
N ASN A 297 -3.32 -9.37 -0.31
CA ASN A 297 -4.45 -9.79 -1.13
C ASN A 297 -5.77 -9.59 -0.38
N ASP A 298 -6.73 -9.02 -1.09
CA ASP A 298 -8.10 -8.96 -0.60
C ASP A 298 -8.64 -10.36 -0.30
N SER A 299 -9.48 -10.46 0.73
CA SER A 299 -10.10 -11.73 1.15
C SER A 299 -10.97 -12.37 0.08
N ALA A 300 -11.48 -11.59 -0.87
CA ALA A 300 -12.24 -12.08 -2.01
C ALA A 300 -11.36 -12.63 -3.13
N ASN A 301 -10.06 -12.33 -3.17
CA ASN A 301 -9.12 -12.80 -4.18
C ASN A 301 -8.65 -14.24 -3.90
N ARG A 302 -9.61 -15.18 -3.85
CA ARG A 302 -9.35 -16.59 -3.50
C ARG A 302 -8.30 -17.25 -4.41
N GLY A 303 -8.25 -16.85 -5.68
CA GLY A 303 -7.29 -17.42 -6.63
C GLY A 303 -5.84 -17.08 -6.27
N MET A 304 -5.55 -15.83 -5.93
CA MET A 304 -4.21 -15.40 -5.55
C MET A 304 -3.83 -15.90 -4.15
N LEU A 305 -4.78 -15.91 -3.21
CA LEU A 305 -4.58 -16.48 -1.88
C LEU A 305 -4.19 -17.97 -1.96
N ALA A 306 -4.85 -18.75 -2.78
CA ALA A 306 -4.52 -20.17 -3.00
C ALA A 306 -3.13 -20.36 -3.63
N ILE A 307 -2.71 -19.48 -4.55
CA ILE A 307 -1.36 -19.49 -5.13
C ILE A 307 -0.33 -19.20 -4.03
N ASN A 308 -0.56 -18.18 -3.20
CA ASN A 308 0.36 -17.80 -2.13
C ASN A 308 0.51 -18.94 -1.10
N GLU A 309 -0.60 -19.53 -0.66
CA GLU A 309 -0.57 -20.68 0.26
C GLU A 309 0.24 -21.85 -0.30
N ARG A 310 0.05 -22.17 -1.59
CA ARG A 310 0.83 -23.23 -2.26
C ARG A 310 2.31 -22.90 -2.35
N LEU A 311 2.69 -21.63 -2.42
CA LEU A 311 4.08 -21.17 -2.46
C LEU A 311 4.71 -21.09 -1.06
N GLY A 312 3.94 -21.36 0.00
CA GLY A 312 4.42 -21.36 1.37
C GLY A 312 4.33 -20.00 2.08
N PHE A 313 3.59 -19.04 1.52
CA PHE A 313 3.31 -17.79 2.23
C PHE A 313 2.43 -18.05 3.45
N VAL A 314 2.83 -17.50 4.59
CA VAL A 314 2.10 -17.56 5.85
C VAL A 314 1.34 -16.25 6.04
N ARG A 315 0.06 -16.35 6.39
CA ARG A 315 -0.78 -15.17 6.63
C ARG A 315 -0.43 -14.52 7.95
N GLU A 316 -0.32 -13.21 7.92
CA GLU A 316 -0.24 -12.33 9.08
C GLU A 316 -1.65 -11.82 9.45
N PRO A 317 -1.82 -11.15 10.60
CA PRO A 317 -3.08 -10.50 10.94
C PRO A 317 -3.59 -9.58 9.83
N ALA A 318 -4.90 -9.67 9.53
CA ALA A 318 -5.47 -8.93 8.41
C ALA A 318 -5.49 -7.40 8.66
N TRP A 319 -5.31 -6.65 7.59
CA TRP A 319 -5.61 -5.22 7.55
C TRP A 319 -7.09 -5.02 7.22
N ILE A 320 -7.78 -4.29 8.09
CA ILE A 320 -9.19 -3.97 7.94
C ILE A 320 -9.32 -2.56 7.39
N SER A 321 -9.94 -2.41 6.23
CA SER A 321 -10.36 -1.13 5.71
C SER A 321 -11.69 -0.72 6.36
N PHE A 322 -11.71 0.45 6.95
CA PHE A 322 -12.87 1.07 7.56
C PHE A 322 -13.36 2.25 6.74
N VAL A 323 -14.67 2.45 6.68
CA VAL A 323 -15.28 3.57 5.96
C VAL A 323 -16.27 4.30 6.87
N LYS A 324 -16.27 5.63 6.77
CA LYS A 324 -17.27 6.50 7.38
C LYS A 324 -17.90 7.38 6.31
N LYS A 325 -19.22 7.31 6.19
CA LYS A 325 -20.00 8.24 5.38
C LYS A 325 -20.17 9.56 6.14
N LEU A 326 -19.95 10.66 5.45
CA LEU A 326 -20.06 12.01 6.01
C LEU A 326 -21.36 12.67 5.51
N ARG A 327 -22.01 13.39 6.42
CA ARG A 327 -23.18 14.19 6.04
C ARG A 327 -22.67 15.50 5.47
N VAL A 328 -23.02 15.79 4.23
CA VAL A 328 -22.81 17.13 3.67
C VAL A 328 -23.98 17.98 4.14
N LYS A 329 -23.68 19.10 4.80
CA LYS A 329 -24.72 20.10 5.06
C LYS A 329 -25.06 20.71 3.70
N ASP A 330 -26.25 20.42 3.20
CA ASP A 330 -26.77 21.14 2.02
C ASP A 330 -26.80 22.64 2.32
N GLU A 331 -26.25 23.42 1.43
CA GLU A 331 -26.44 24.88 1.46
C GLU A 331 -27.95 25.14 1.28
N ARG A 332 -28.61 25.59 2.36
CA ARG A 332 -29.96 26.14 2.28
C ARG A 332 -29.89 27.54 1.73
#